data_c25f8aceb19272316f8bc9b9aad9d2e7
#
_entry.id   c25f8aceb19272316f8bc9b9aad9d2e7
#
_cell.length_a   1.000
_cell.length_b   1.000
_cell.length_c   1.000
_cell.angle_alpha   90.00
_cell.angle_beta   90.00
_cell.angle_gamma   90.00
#
_symmetry.space_group_name_H-M   'P 1'
#
loop_
_entity.id
_entity.type
_entity.pdbx_description
1 polymer ?
#
loop_
_entity_poly.entity_id
_entity_poly.type
_entity_poly.pdbx_seq_one_letter_code
_entity_poly.pdbx_strand_id
1 'polypeptide(L)'
;MAKTVMLQPTATKKSSTQDEKQKNLETMVKYGEVLSNELIEKLSQYGNSYQGLCIETYAVCKAYAYLKVIALDAGWDNEPLFQKLLPMFIDEAKELLTEMNKEKNV
;
A
#
# COMPACT_ATOMS: atom_id res chain seq x y z
N MET A 1 -7.93 11.81 14.33
CA MET A 1 -7.56 11.45 14.23
C MET A 1 -6.75 11.09 14.39
N ALA A 2 -6.42 10.71 14.54
CA ALA A 2 -5.73 10.41 14.74
C ALA A 2 -4.97 10.20 14.63
N LYS A 3 -4.68 10.05 14.53
CA LYS A 3 -4.08 10.05 14.38
C LYS A 3 -3.14 9.81 13.78
N THR A 4 -3.04 9.61 13.28
CA THR A 4 -2.21 9.60 12.36
C THR A 4 -1.04 10.08 12.81
N VAL A 5 -1.00 10.48 13.80
CA VAL A 5 0.05 10.92 14.32
C VAL A 5 1.19 10.13 14.16
N MET A 6 1.13 8.93 14.19
CA MET A 6 2.23 8.19 14.13
C MET A 6 3.02 8.44 12.95
N LEU A 7 2.52 9.06 12.01
CA LEU A 7 3.27 9.29 10.88
C LEU A 7 4.03 10.51 10.97
N GLN A 8 3.99 11.20 12.02
CA GLN A 8 4.63 12.38 12.14
C GLN A 8 5.97 12.16 12.15
N PRO A 9 6.56 12.06 11.18
CA PRO A 9 7.88 11.75 11.09
C PRO A 9 8.63 12.75 11.77
N THR A 10 8.21 13.58 11.72
CA THR A 10 8.79 14.51 12.20
C THR A 10 9.19 14.55 13.34
N ALA A 11 8.50 14.42 13.84
CA ALA A 11 8.70 14.62 15.03
C ALA A 11 9.98 14.21 15.27
N THR A 12 10.22 13.58 14.92
CA THR A 12 11.21 13.06 15.29
C THR A 12 12.34 13.50 15.07
N LYS A 13 12.37 13.88 14.70
CA LYS A 13 13.28 14.32 14.52
C LYS A 13 14.37 14.06 14.85
N LYS A 14 14.61 14.08 15.34
CA LYS A 14 15.64 14.16 15.72
C LYS A 14 16.23 13.09 15.90
N SER A 15 16.56 12.54 15.81
CA SER A 15 17.24 11.53 16.15
C SER A 15 16.69 10.24 16.12
N SER A 16 16.15 9.81 15.14
CA SER A 16 15.76 8.48 15.09
C SER A 16 16.98 7.64 15.02
N THR A 17 17.07 6.68 15.83
CA THR A 17 18.20 5.80 15.82
C THR A 17 17.91 4.74 14.78
N GLN A 18 18.89 3.94 14.47
CA GLN A 18 18.73 2.86 13.53
C GLN A 18 17.68 1.90 14.05
N ASP A 19 17.67 1.64 15.34
CA ASP A 19 16.72 0.74 15.94
C ASP A 19 15.29 1.23 15.75
N GLU A 20 15.08 2.52 15.91
CA GLU A 20 13.75 3.07 15.75
C GLU A 20 13.32 3.00 14.30
N LYS A 21 14.23 3.26 13.38
CA LYS A 21 13.90 3.20 11.97
C LYS A 21 13.54 1.78 11.57
N GLN A 22 14.29 0.82 12.10
CA GLN A 22 14.05 -0.58 11.80
C GLN A 22 12.69 -1.00 12.36
N LYS A 23 12.39 -0.54 13.57
CA LYS A 23 11.13 -0.87 14.20
C LYS A 23 9.95 -0.27 13.45
N ASN A 24 10.10 0.96 12.97
CA ASN A 24 9.04 1.60 12.22
C ASN A 24 8.80 0.86 10.90
N LEU A 25 9.87 0.40 10.27
CA LEU A 25 9.75 -0.34 9.04
C LEU A 25 9.04 -1.67 9.28
N GLU A 26 9.41 -2.36 10.35
CA GLU A 26 8.78 -3.63 10.68
C GLU A 26 7.30 -3.45 10.96
N THR A 27 6.95 -2.38 11.67
CA THR A 27 5.57 -2.10 11.97
C THR A 27 4.78 -1.83 10.69
N MET A 28 5.37 -1.05 9.79
CA MET A 28 4.73 -0.72 8.52
C MET A 28 4.46 -1.99 7.74
N VAL A 29 5.45 -2.88 7.64
CA VAL A 29 5.28 -4.09 6.87
C VAL A 29 4.24 -5.01 7.51
N LYS A 30 4.32 -5.16 8.83
CA LYS A 30 3.40 -6.04 9.53
C LYS A 30 1.95 -5.65 9.34
N TYR A 31 1.63 -4.40 9.60
CA TYR A 31 0.24 -3.97 9.49
C TYR A 31 -0.15 -3.69 8.04
N GLY A 32 0.81 -3.28 7.23
CA GLY A 32 0.55 -3.09 5.81
C GLY A 32 0.16 -4.38 5.12
N GLU A 33 0.82 -5.49 5.50
CA GLU A 33 0.48 -6.77 4.90
C GLU A 33 -0.95 -7.18 5.24
N VAL A 34 -1.36 -7.00 6.50
CA VAL A 34 -2.71 -7.35 6.90
C VAL A 34 -3.71 -6.50 6.14
N LEU A 35 -3.49 -5.20 6.10
CA LEU A 35 -4.42 -4.29 5.44
C LEU A 35 -4.47 -4.55 3.95
N SER A 36 -3.32 -4.81 3.33
CA SER A 36 -3.30 -5.03 1.90
C SER A 36 -4.04 -6.31 1.53
N ASN A 37 -3.93 -7.34 2.35
CA ASN A 37 -4.65 -8.57 2.08
C ASN A 37 -6.15 -8.33 2.13
N GLU A 38 -6.61 -7.52 3.06
CA GLU A 38 -8.01 -7.19 3.15
C GLU A 38 -8.48 -6.39 1.93
N LEU A 39 -7.64 -5.46 1.48
CA LEU A 39 -7.97 -4.66 0.31
C LEU A 39 -8.03 -5.52 -0.94
N ILE A 40 -7.07 -6.41 -1.10
CA ILE A 40 -7.04 -7.29 -2.27
C ILE A 40 -8.26 -8.19 -2.29
N GLU A 41 -8.65 -8.70 -1.13
CA GLU A 41 -9.82 -9.54 -1.05
C GLU A 41 -11.07 -8.77 -1.49
N LYS A 42 -11.20 -7.53 -1.02
CA LYS A 42 -12.34 -6.71 -1.41
C LYS A 42 -12.32 -6.40 -2.89
N LEU A 43 -11.14 -6.10 -3.42
CA LEU A 43 -11.04 -5.77 -4.84
C LEU A 43 -11.35 -6.95 -5.73
N SER A 44 -11.16 -8.17 -5.22
CA SER A 44 -11.39 -9.35 -6.04
C SER A 44 -12.87 -9.68 -6.22
N GLN A 45 -13.74 -9.02 -5.51
CA GLN A 45 -15.15 -9.36 -5.53
C GLN A 45 -15.83 -9.14 -6.87
N TYR A 46 -15.34 -8.21 -7.66
CA TYR A 46 -15.98 -7.87 -8.91
C TYR A 46 -15.41 -8.59 -10.14
N GLY A 47 -14.41 -9.41 -9.91
CA GLY A 47 -13.90 -10.29 -10.96
C GLY A 47 -13.04 -9.60 -12.00
N ASN A 48 -12.75 -10.36 -13.06
CA ASN A 48 -11.85 -9.90 -14.07
C ASN A 48 -12.50 -9.33 -15.32
N SER A 49 -13.80 -9.13 -15.31
CA SER A 49 -14.44 -8.55 -16.47
C SER A 49 -13.98 -7.10 -16.61
N TYR A 50 -14.14 -6.55 -17.79
CA TYR A 50 -13.77 -5.15 -18.01
C TYR A 50 -14.48 -4.24 -17.03
N GLN A 51 -15.79 -4.46 -16.85
CA GLN A 51 -16.55 -3.62 -15.93
C GLN A 51 -16.07 -3.79 -14.49
N GLY A 52 -15.82 -5.02 -14.07
CA GLY A 52 -15.32 -5.25 -12.71
C GLY A 52 -14.00 -4.57 -12.48
N LEU A 53 -13.10 -4.65 -13.45
CA LEU A 53 -11.80 -4.01 -13.32
C LEU A 53 -11.93 -2.49 -13.28
N CYS A 54 -12.87 -1.92 -14.00
CA CYS A 54 -13.10 -0.48 -13.96
C CYS A 54 -13.58 -0.05 -12.58
N ILE A 55 -14.48 -0.83 -11.98
CA ILE A 55 -14.99 -0.52 -10.66
C ILE A 55 -13.84 -0.55 -9.65
N GLU A 56 -13.01 -1.58 -9.73
CA GLU A 56 -11.92 -1.73 -8.78
C GLU A 56 -10.86 -0.65 -8.98
N THR A 57 -10.57 -0.30 -10.23
CA THR A 57 -9.61 0.74 -10.52
C THR A 57 -10.09 2.09 -10.00
N TYR A 58 -11.37 2.36 -10.19
CA TYR A 58 -11.95 3.61 -9.68
C TYR A 58 -11.80 3.68 -8.17
N ALA A 59 -12.12 2.58 -7.49
CA ALA A 59 -12.05 2.56 -6.03
C ALA A 59 -10.63 2.80 -5.53
N VAL A 60 -9.66 2.16 -6.16
CA VAL A 60 -8.27 2.32 -5.74
C VAL A 60 -7.79 3.75 -6.00
N CYS A 61 -8.18 4.30 -7.13
CA CYS A 61 -7.78 5.65 -7.48
C CYS A 61 -8.33 6.66 -6.48
N LYS A 62 -9.59 6.48 -6.11
CA LYS A 62 -10.19 7.39 -5.14
C LYS A 62 -9.55 7.25 -3.77
N ALA A 63 -9.28 6.01 -3.35
CA ALA A 63 -8.64 5.78 -2.06
C ALA A 63 -7.23 6.38 -2.04
N TYR A 64 -6.52 6.25 -3.15
CA TYR A 64 -5.19 6.81 -3.25
C TYR A 64 -5.24 8.34 -3.11
N ALA A 65 -6.21 8.97 -3.77
CA ALA A 65 -6.31 10.42 -3.71
C ALA A 65 -6.60 10.90 -2.29
N TYR A 66 -7.51 10.20 -1.60
CA TYR A 66 -7.82 10.56 -0.23
C TYR A 66 -6.60 10.41 0.67
N LEU A 67 -5.90 9.30 0.52
CA LEU A 67 -4.72 9.06 1.34
C LEU A 67 -3.66 10.14 1.12
N LYS A 68 -3.48 10.54 -0.13
CA LYS A 68 -2.50 11.56 -0.44
C LYS A 68 -2.86 12.89 0.22
N VAL A 69 -4.11 13.27 0.16
CA VAL A 69 -4.54 14.52 0.75
C VAL A 69 -4.41 14.49 2.27
N ILE A 70 -4.79 13.36 2.87
CA ILE A 70 -4.67 13.21 4.32
C ILE A 70 -3.21 13.30 4.75
N ALA A 71 -2.32 12.67 3.99
CA ALA A 71 -0.90 12.70 4.32
C ALA A 71 -0.36 14.13 4.22
N LEU A 72 -0.72 14.84 3.16
CA LEU A 72 -0.25 16.21 3.00
C LEU A 72 -0.78 17.10 4.11
N ASP A 73 -2.02 16.89 4.51
CA ASP A 73 -2.59 17.67 5.59
C ASP A 73 -1.85 17.40 6.90
N ALA A 74 -1.33 16.20 7.05
CA ALA A 74 -0.55 15.86 8.24
C ALA A 74 0.91 16.27 8.11
N GLY A 75 1.27 16.93 7.02
CA GLY A 75 2.62 17.43 6.86
C GLY A 75 3.58 16.46 6.21
N TRP A 76 3.09 15.44 5.54
CA TRP A 76 3.96 14.44 4.95
C TRP A 76 3.53 14.13 3.53
N ASP A 77 4.51 14.20 2.61
CA ASP A 77 4.22 13.84 1.23
C ASP A 77 4.59 12.38 1.06
N ASN A 78 3.58 11.53 0.88
CA ASN A 78 3.82 10.10 0.77
C ASN A 78 4.10 9.65 -0.67
N GLU A 79 4.18 10.57 -1.61
CA GLU A 79 4.44 10.21 -3.00
C GLU A 79 5.77 9.47 -3.20
N PRO A 80 6.87 9.91 -2.58
CA PRO A 80 8.12 9.19 -2.79
C PRO A 80 8.05 7.75 -2.31
N LEU A 81 7.29 7.48 -1.27
CA LEU A 81 7.14 6.12 -0.78
C LEU A 81 6.34 5.28 -1.78
N PHE A 82 5.31 5.86 -2.38
CA PHE A 82 4.55 5.16 -3.40
C PHE A 82 5.46 4.81 -4.57
N GLN A 83 6.27 5.76 -5.00
CA GLN A 83 7.13 5.55 -6.15
C GLN A 83 8.19 4.50 -5.88
N LYS A 84 8.54 4.32 -4.63
CA LYS A 84 9.53 3.33 -4.29
C LYS A 84 8.92 1.94 -4.16
N LEU A 85 7.76 1.86 -3.54
CA LEU A 85 7.14 0.57 -3.26
C LEU A 85 6.36 -0.02 -4.43
N LEU A 86 5.70 0.82 -5.19
CA LEU A 86 4.81 0.33 -6.22
C LEU A 86 5.48 -0.55 -7.26
N PRO A 87 6.64 -0.18 -7.80
CA PRO A 87 7.28 -1.07 -8.77
C PRO A 87 7.64 -2.43 -8.18
N MET A 88 8.03 -2.45 -6.90
CA MET A 88 8.36 -3.70 -6.25
C MET A 88 7.15 -4.60 -6.17
N PHE A 89 6.01 -4.03 -5.80
CA PHE A 89 4.80 -4.82 -5.66
C PHE A 89 4.23 -5.23 -7.02
N ILE A 90 4.43 -4.40 -8.04
CA ILE A 90 4.01 -4.79 -9.37
C ILE A 90 4.80 -6.01 -9.84
N ASP A 91 6.11 -6.02 -9.60
CA ASP A 91 6.93 -7.17 -9.99
C ASP A 91 6.52 -8.41 -9.21
N GLU A 92 6.24 -8.24 -7.92
CA GLU A 92 5.82 -9.35 -7.09
C GLU A 92 4.49 -9.91 -7.58
N ALA A 93 3.56 -9.04 -7.93
CA ALA A 93 2.25 -9.47 -8.42
C ALA A 93 2.37 -10.18 -9.76
N LYS A 94 3.28 -9.72 -10.61
CA LYS A 94 3.48 -10.37 -11.89
C LYS A 94 4.02 -11.78 -11.71
N GLU A 95 4.93 -11.96 -10.76
CA GLU A 95 5.47 -13.28 -10.50
C GLU A 95 4.39 -14.21 -9.96
N LEU A 96 3.57 -13.69 -9.07
CA LEU A 96 2.50 -14.49 -8.49
C LEU A 96 1.51 -14.92 -9.57
N LEU A 97 1.16 -14.01 -10.46
CA LEU A 97 0.23 -14.31 -11.54
C LEU A 97 0.82 -15.36 -12.47
N THR A 98 2.10 -15.29 -12.74
CA THR A 98 2.78 -16.25 -13.60
C THR A 98 2.72 -17.64 -12.96
N GLU A 99 2.95 -17.72 -11.65
CA GLU A 99 2.90 -18.99 -10.95
C GLU A 99 1.49 -19.58 -11.01
N MET A 100 0.49 -18.75 -10.80
CA MET A 100 -0.88 -19.20 -10.83
C MET A 100 -1.25 -19.71 -12.22
N ASN A 101 -0.79 -19.04 -13.25
CA ASN A 101 -1.09 -19.46 -14.61
C ASN A 101 -0.40 -20.77 -14.96
N LYS A 102 0.79 -20.99 -14.41
CA LYS A 102 1.48 -22.22 -14.66
C LYS A 102 0.69 -23.38 -14.07
N GLU A 103 0.16 -23.19 -12.86
CA GLU A 103 -0.61 -24.23 -12.22
C GLU A 103 -1.87 -24.54 -13.01
N LYS A 104 -2.47 -23.52 -13.59
CA LYS A 104 -3.68 -23.74 -14.34
C LYS A 104 -3.43 -24.52 -15.60
N ASN A 105 -2.27 -24.38 -16.17
CA ASN A 105 -1.97 -25.03 -17.41
C ASN A 105 -1.45 -26.44 -17.26
N VAL A 106 -1.36 -26.92 -16.06
CA VAL A 106 -0.94 -28.28 -15.81
C VAL A 106 -2.17 -29.19 -15.63
#